data_9b07cd710e51fbc1eed35d8c42c386a6
#
_entry.id   9b07cd710e51fbc1eed35d8c42c386a6
#
_cell.length_a   1.000
_cell.length_b   1.000
_cell.length_c   1.000
_cell.angle_alpha   90.00
_cell.angle_beta   90.00
_cell.angle_gamma   90.00
#
_symmetry.space_group_name_H-M   'P 1'
#
loop_
_entity.id
_entity.type
_entity.pdbx_description
1 polymer ?
#
loop_
_entity_poly.entity_id
_entity_poly.type
_entity_poly.pdbx_seq_one_letter_code
_entity_poly.pdbx_strand_id
1 'polypeptide(L)'
;PHMAVDVQDLDVDFLAFSGHKMYAPMGIGVLYAKRELLEQMPPFLCGGEMIDSVSRTGAVWAEVPHKFEAGTVNGAGAYALAEAIRYVQKIGFDFIEEREAKLTKLLMDGMKEIPAVHI
;
A
#
# COMPACT_ATOMS: atom_id res chain seq x y z
N PRO A 1 1.93 8.68 -1.81
CA PRO A 1 3.02 9.49 -1.24
C PRO A 1 2.71 11.00 -1.23
N HIS A 2 1.59 11.41 -1.83
CA HIS A 2 1.22 12.81 -2.04
C HIS A 2 0.50 13.43 -0.83
N MET A 3 -0.15 12.64 -0.03
CA MET A 3 -0.91 13.07 1.15
C MET A 3 -0.83 12.00 2.24
N ALA A 4 -1.07 12.41 3.47
CA ALA A 4 -1.28 11.47 4.57
C ALA A 4 -2.60 10.71 4.38
N VAL A 5 -2.58 9.42 4.67
CA VAL A 5 -3.77 8.56 4.63
C VAL A 5 -3.90 7.88 5.99
N ASP A 6 -5.01 8.12 6.66
CA ASP A 6 -5.40 7.43 7.88
C ASP A 6 -6.58 6.50 7.59
N VAL A 7 -6.35 5.20 7.69
CA VAL A 7 -7.36 4.18 7.37
C VAL A 7 -8.48 4.12 8.40
N GLN A 8 -8.22 4.59 9.63
CA GLN A 8 -9.25 4.65 10.68
C GLN A 8 -10.18 5.85 10.47
N ASP A 9 -9.62 7.01 10.11
CA ASP A 9 -10.40 8.21 9.79
C ASP A 9 -11.26 8.00 8.54
N LEU A 10 -10.72 7.30 7.53
CA LEU A 10 -11.45 6.93 6.31
C LEU A 10 -12.49 5.83 6.54
N ASP A 11 -12.41 5.09 7.64
CA ASP A 11 -13.23 3.92 7.96
C ASP A 11 -13.35 2.89 6.81
N VAL A 12 -12.29 2.73 6.05
CA VAL A 12 -12.27 1.80 4.91
C VAL A 12 -12.16 0.35 5.37
N ASP A 13 -12.88 -0.55 4.70
CA ASP A 13 -12.78 -1.98 4.96
C ASP A 13 -11.51 -2.58 4.36
N PHE A 14 -11.10 -2.11 3.18
CA PHE A 14 -9.90 -2.52 2.48
C PHE A 14 -9.20 -1.33 1.83
N LEU A 15 -7.87 -1.31 1.89
CA LEU A 15 -7.02 -0.37 1.17
C LEU A 15 -5.82 -1.10 0.60
N ALA A 16 -5.56 -0.94 -0.69
CA ALA A 16 -4.38 -1.52 -1.34
C ALA A 16 -3.50 -0.44 -1.97
N PHE A 17 -2.20 -0.62 -1.87
CA PHE A 17 -1.25 0.24 -2.58
C PHE A 17 0.00 -0.52 -3.04
N SER A 18 0.64 0.02 -4.07
CA SER A 18 1.86 -0.53 -4.66
C SER A 18 3.09 0.20 -4.15
N GLY A 19 4.10 -0.56 -3.74
CA GLY A 19 5.34 0.01 -3.21
C GLY A 19 6.08 0.89 -4.22
N HIS A 20 6.11 0.51 -5.51
CA HIS A 20 6.78 1.30 -6.54
C HIS A 20 6.17 2.71 -6.76
N LYS A 21 4.93 2.94 -6.34
CA LYS A 21 4.30 4.28 -6.32
C LYS A 21 4.64 5.07 -5.05
N MET A 22 5.42 4.48 -4.15
CA MET A 22 5.90 5.07 -2.91
C MET A 22 7.43 5.01 -2.79
N TYR A 23 8.14 5.12 -3.92
CA TYR A 23 9.62 5.09 -3.99
C TYR A 23 10.27 3.77 -3.59
N ALA A 24 9.49 2.70 -3.38
CA ALA A 24 10.00 1.36 -3.14
C ALA A 24 10.26 0.61 -4.46
N PRO A 25 10.99 -0.51 -4.45
CA PRO A 25 11.15 -1.38 -5.61
C PRO A 25 9.82 -1.93 -6.14
N MET A 26 9.82 -2.37 -7.40
CA MET A 26 8.72 -3.15 -7.95
C MET A 26 8.58 -4.51 -7.26
N GLY A 27 7.39 -5.10 -7.31
CA GLY A 27 7.13 -6.44 -6.77
C GLY A 27 6.79 -6.47 -5.27
N ILE A 28 6.53 -5.32 -4.66
CA ILE A 28 6.01 -5.23 -3.29
C ILE A 28 4.80 -4.30 -3.25
N GLY A 29 3.82 -4.66 -2.45
CA GLY A 29 2.63 -3.88 -2.17
C GLY A 29 2.02 -4.28 -0.85
N VAL A 30 0.99 -3.57 -0.44
CA VAL A 30 0.29 -3.80 0.84
C VAL A 30 -1.20 -3.86 0.58
N LEU A 31 -1.86 -4.80 1.25
CA LEU A 31 -3.30 -4.82 1.45
C LEU A 31 -3.56 -4.62 2.95
N TYR A 32 -4.18 -3.49 3.28
CA TYR A 32 -4.81 -3.29 4.58
C TYR A 32 -6.25 -3.80 4.53
N ALA A 33 -6.69 -4.42 5.62
CA ALA A 33 -8.10 -4.70 5.84
C ALA A 33 -8.43 -4.72 7.33
N LYS A 34 -9.70 -4.48 7.67
CA LYS A 34 -10.21 -4.66 9.03
C LYS A 34 -10.01 -6.10 9.46
N ARG A 35 -9.51 -6.32 10.67
CA ARG A 35 -9.12 -7.63 11.18
C ARG A 35 -10.26 -8.65 11.13
N GLU A 36 -11.46 -8.25 11.54
CA GLU A 36 -12.65 -9.09 11.54
C GLU A 36 -13.05 -9.59 10.15
N LEU A 37 -12.76 -8.83 9.11
CA LEU A 37 -12.98 -9.26 7.72
C LEU A 37 -11.92 -10.26 7.28
N LEU A 38 -10.65 -10.01 7.60
CA LEU A 38 -9.56 -10.92 7.31
C LEU A 38 -9.74 -12.28 8.01
N GLU A 39 -10.25 -12.29 9.23
CA GLU A 39 -10.52 -13.53 9.97
C GLU A 39 -11.59 -14.38 9.31
N GLN A 40 -12.61 -13.77 8.72
CA GLN A 40 -13.70 -14.46 8.02
C GLN A 40 -13.33 -14.90 6.59
N MET A 41 -12.41 -14.21 5.93
CA MET A 41 -12.03 -14.52 4.55
C MET A 41 -11.23 -15.82 4.47
N PRO A 42 -11.45 -16.65 3.45
CA PRO A 42 -10.52 -17.75 3.15
C PRO A 42 -9.18 -17.20 2.64
N PRO A 43 -8.08 -17.96 2.74
CA PRO A 43 -6.83 -17.59 2.11
C PRO A 43 -6.99 -17.51 0.59
N PHE A 44 -6.27 -16.57 -0.04
CA PHE A 44 -6.30 -16.40 -1.50
C PHE A 44 -5.42 -17.43 -2.21
N LEU A 45 -4.21 -17.66 -1.67
CA LEU A 45 -3.27 -18.71 -2.13
C LEU A 45 -2.98 -19.65 -0.99
N CYS A 46 -2.64 -20.90 -1.34
CA CYS A 46 -2.20 -21.91 -0.38
C CYS A 46 -0.73 -22.27 -0.65
N GLY A 47 0.03 -22.49 0.41
CA GLY A 47 1.45 -22.83 0.33
C GLY A 47 2.08 -22.98 1.71
N GLY A 48 3.39 -22.96 1.78
CA GLY A 48 4.12 -22.94 3.06
C GLY A 48 3.87 -21.63 3.82
N GLU A 49 4.18 -21.62 5.09
CA GLU A 49 4.11 -20.49 6.04
C GLU A 49 2.68 -20.05 6.42
N MET A 50 1.68 -20.20 5.53
CA MET A 50 0.31 -19.74 5.75
C MET A 50 -0.59 -20.80 6.39
N ILE A 51 -0.08 -21.98 6.70
CA ILE A 51 -0.76 -23.14 7.27
C ILE A 51 -0.18 -23.42 8.65
N ASP A 52 -1.05 -23.61 9.65
CA ASP A 52 -0.68 -24.09 10.97
C ASP A 52 -0.51 -25.61 10.98
N SER A 53 -1.51 -26.32 10.44
CA SER A 53 -1.48 -27.77 10.29
C SER A 53 -2.23 -28.25 9.06
N VAL A 54 -1.80 -29.40 8.52
CA VAL A 54 -2.44 -30.03 7.37
C VAL A 54 -2.69 -31.51 7.61
N SER A 55 -3.82 -31.97 7.15
CA SER A 55 -4.22 -33.40 7.16
C SER A 55 -4.54 -33.87 5.75
N ARG A 56 -4.92 -35.16 5.62
CA ARG A 56 -5.33 -35.72 4.31
C ARG A 56 -6.64 -35.12 3.78
N THR A 57 -7.45 -34.52 4.63
CA THR A 57 -8.82 -34.08 4.31
C THR A 57 -9.05 -32.58 4.59
N GLY A 58 -8.05 -31.86 5.11
CA GLY A 58 -8.20 -30.45 5.42
C GLY A 58 -6.93 -29.82 5.96
N ALA A 59 -7.00 -28.52 6.18
CA ALA A 59 -5.92 -27.73 6.73
C ALA A 59 -6.47 -26.72 7.75
N VAL A 60 -5.63 -26.38 8.71
CA VAL A 60 -5.84 -25.25 9.63
C VAL A 60 -4.91 -24.12 9.17
N TRP A 61 -5.49 -22.97 8.95
CA TRP A 61 -4.75 -21.81 8.48
C TRP A 61 -4.01 -21.13 9.64
N ALA A 62 -2.87 -20.53 9.35
CA ALA A 62 -2.18 -19.66 10.29
C ALA A 62 -3.03 -18.45 10.65
N GLU A 63 -2.69 -17.78 11.74
CA GLU A 63 -3.35 -16.53 12.13
C GLU A 63 -3.15 -15.41 11.10
N VAL A 64 -4.06 -14.44 11.09
CA VAL A 64 -3.89 -13.20 10.34
C VAL A 64 -2.68 -12.42 10.90
N PRO A 65 -1.80 -11.88 10.06
CA PRO A 65 -1.87 -11.79 8.59
C PRO A 65 -1.28 -12.98 7.83
N HIS A 66 -0.61 -13.90 8.51
CA HIS A 66 0.17 -15.00 7.89
C HIS A 66 -0.65 -15.91 6.96
N LYS A 67 -1.93 -16.13 7.24
CA LYS A 67 -2.78 -16.94 6.36
C LYS A 67 -2.93 -16.38 4.93
N PHE A 68 -2.54 -15.13 4.68
CA PHE A 68 -2.54 -14.51 3.35
C PHE A 68 -1.14 -14.43 2.72
N GLU A 69 -0.10 -14.90 3.41
CA GLU A 69 1.30 -14.83 3.02
C GLU A 69 1.81 -16.22 2.59
N ALA A 70 1.33 -16.71 1.44
CA ALA A 70 1.64 -18.05 0.96
C ALA A 70 3.04 -18.15 0.35
N GLY A 71 3.88 -19.04 0.86
CA GLY A 71 5.24 -19.29 0.41
C GLY A 71 6.25 -18.29 0.95
N THR A 72 7.47 -18.29 0.41
CA THR A 72 8.53 -17.37 0.82
C THR A 72 8.17 -15.95 0.42
N VAL A 73 7.97 -15.09 1.42
CA VAL A 73 7.60 -13.69 1.20
C VAL A 73 8.76 -12.86 0.65
N ASN A 74 8.44 -11.76 -0.04
CA ASN A 74 9.42 -10.81 -0.54
C ASN A 74 9.99 -9.93 0.59
N GLY A 75 10.82 -10.52 1.45
CA GLY A 75 11.41 -9.83 2.61
C GLY A 75 12.28 -8.63 2.23
N ALA A 76 13.06 -8.75 1.14
CA ALA A 76 13.87 -7.64 0.64
C ALA A 76 13.00 -6.45 0.17
N GLY A 77 11.91 -6.74 -0.54
CA GLY A 77 10.95 -5.72 -0.96
C GLY A 77 10.25 -5.06 0.23
N ALA A 78 9.86 -5.84 1.24
CA ALA A 78 9.24 -5.32 2.45
C ALA A 78 10.18 -4.39 3.23
N TYR A 79 11.44 -4.77 3.38
CA TYR A 79 12.46 -3.92 4.00
C TYR A 79 12.65 -2.60 3.22
N ALA A 80 12.79 -2.69 1.89
CA ALA A 80 12.94 -1.51 1.05
C ALA A 80 11.70 -0.59 1.09
N LEU A 81 10.49 -1.17 1.16
CA LEU A 81 9.26 -0.38 1.34
C LEU A 81 9.25 0.34 2.69
N ALA A 82 9.70 -0.31 3.77
CA ALA A 82 9.81 0.34 5.07
C ALA A 82 10.76 1.54 5.04
N GLU A 83 11.90 1.43 4.36
CA GLU A 83 12.83 2.56 4.18
C GLU A 83 12.23 3.69 3.32
N ALA A 84 11.49 3.34 2.26
CA ALA A 84 10.79 4.32 1.44
C ALA A 84 9.72 5.08 2.25
N ILE A 85 8.98 4.40 3.11
CA ILE A 85 8.00 5.02 4.02
C ILE A 85 8.70 5.99 4.98
N ARG A 86 9.79 5.57 5.61
CA ARG A 86 10.59 6.44 6.51
C ARG A 86 11.12 7.67 5.77
N TYR A 87 11.54 7.50 4.52
CA TYR A 87 12.00 8.61 3.69
C TYR A 87 10.89 9.64 3.45
N VAL A 88 9.68 9.20 3.06
CA VAL A 88 8.53 10.10 2.86
C VAL A 88 8.14 10.80 4.17
N GLN A 89 8.10 10.06 5.28
CA GLN A 89 7.81 10.62 6.59
C GLN A 89 8.84 11.68 7.03
N LYS A 90 10.12 11.47 6.69
CA LYS A 90 11.19 12.44 6.98
C LYS A 90 11.05 13.73 6.17
N ILE A 91 10.58 13.66 4.93
CA ILE A 91 10.25 14.84 4.11
C ILE A 91 9.06 15.58 4.71
N GLY A 92 8.04 14.84 5.14
CA GLY A 92 6.80 15.35 5.68
C GLY A 92 5.74 15.62 4.61
N PHE A 93 4.51 15.25 4.91
CA PHE A 93 3.39 15.41 3.97
C PHE A 93 3.03 16.86 3.74
N ASP A 94 3.08 17.71 4.76
CA ASP A 94 2.80 19.15 4.64
C ASP A 94 3.71 19.81 3.60
N PHE A 95 5.01 19.48 3.62
CA PHE A 95 5.96 20.00 2.62
C PHE A 95 5.64 19.50 1.21
N ILE A 96 5.28 18.21 1.08
CA ILE A 96 4.94 17.61 -0.21
C ILE A 96 3.70 18.28 -0.79
N GLU A 97 2.64 18.41 -0.01
CA GLU A 97 1.37 19.01 -0.41
C GLU A 97 1.53 20.49 -0.82
N GLU A 98 2.24 21.27 -0.01
CA GLU A 98 2.55 22.67 -0.33
C GLU A 98 3.33 22.80 -1.66
N ARG A 99 4.34 21.94 -1.82
CA ARG A 99 5.18 21.94 -3.03
C ARG A 99 4.38 21.57 -4.27
N GLU A 100 3.56 20.54 -4.19
CA GLU A 100 2.71 20.08 -5.30
C GLU A 100 1.63 21.11 -5.64
N ALA A 101 0.98 21.70 -4.66
CA ALA A 101 0.01 22.78 -4.88
C ALA A 101 0.63 23.97 -5.62
N LYS A 102 1.84 24.38 -5.22
CA LYS A 102 2.59 25.44 -5.89
C LYS A 102 2.93 25.11 -7.34
N LEU A 103 3.41 23.87 -7.60
CA LEU A 103 3.76 23.44 -8.94
C LEU A 103 2.52 23.27 -9.82
N THR A 104 1.44 22.73 -9.28
CA THR A 104 0.16 22.61 -9.98
C THR A 104 -0.38 23.98 -10.37
N LYS A 105 -0.36 24.94 -9.45
CA LYS A 105 -0.78 26.32 -9.76
C LYS A 105 0.06 26.92 -10.89
N LEU A 106 1.37 26.79 -10.81
CA LEU A 106 2.28 27.33 -11.84
C LEU A 106 2.00 26.70 -13.22
N LEU A 107 1.81 25.37 -13.24
CA LEU A 107 1.47 24.64 -14.46
C LEU A 107 0.13 25.10 -15.04
N MET A 108 -0.91 25.14 -14.22
CA MET A 108 -2.26 25.51 -14.66
C MET A 108 -2.33 26.95 -15.16
N ASP A 109 -1.65 27.87 -14.46
CA ASP A 109 -1.60 29.28 -14.89
C ASP A 109 -0.86 29.40 -16.23
N GLY A 110 0.30 28.72 -16.39
CA GLY A 110 1.04 28.73 -17.66
C GLY A 110 0.28 28.08 -18.82
N MET A 111 -0.46 27.00 -18.57
CA MET A 111 -1.27 26.35 -19.60
C MET A 111 -2.41 27.22 -20.12
N LYS A 112 -3.01 28.05 -19.27
CA LYS A 112 -4.07 29.01 -19.68
C LYS A 112 -3.59 30.08 -20.66
N GLU A 113 -2.28 30.39 -20.68
CA GLU A 113 -1.69 31.33 -21.61
C GLU A 113 -1.50 30.77 -23.04
N ILE A 114 -1.71 29.45 -23.22
CA ILE A 114 -1.57 28.78 -24.51
C ILE A 114 -2.94 28.71 -25.19
N PRO A 115 -3.17 29.41 -26.33
CA PRO A 115 -4.50 29.57 -26.94
C PRO A 115 -5.18 28.27 -27.36
N ALA A 116 -4.39 27.19 -27.59
CA ALA A 116 -4.89 25.89 -28.01
C ALA A 116 -5.19 24.92 -26.86
N VAL A 117 -4.95 25.36 -25.61
CA VAL A 117 -5.21 24.54 -24.40
C VAL A 117 -6.49 24.98 -23.73
N HIS A 118 -7.39 24.03 -23.55
CA HIS A 118 -8.62 24.20 -22.77
C HIS A 118 -8.52 23.32 -21.52
N ILE A 119 -8.68 23.94 -20.33
CA ILE A 119 -8.56 23.30 -19.01
C ILE A 119 -9.90 23.43 -18.29
#